data_9d21c421a2ff830d2f0a7e08ebd74f16
#
_entry.id   9d21c421a2ff830d2f0a7e08ebd74f16
#
_cell.length_a   1.000
_cell.length_b   1.000
_cell.length_c   1.000
_cell.angle_alpha   90.00
_cell.angle_beta   90.00
_cell.angle_gamma   90.00
#
_symmetry.space_group_name_H-M   'P 1'
#
loop_
_entity.id
_entity.type
_entity.pdbx_description
1 polymer ?
#
loop_
_entity_poly.entity_id
_entity_poly.type
_entity_poly.pdbx_seq_one_letter_code
_entity_poly.pdbx_strand_id
1 'polypeptide(L)'
;MIKIESIIEGIKTKKIRITDHADEEAYSDRLSFKEILASISTGEIIEQYPDDKPYPSCLIFSKNFKDETIHSVWAYNHNTQSSVLITVYRPDPKQWIDGKVRRKP
;
A
#
# COMPACT_ATOMS: atom_id res chain seq x y z
N MET A 1 -13.36 5.20 -7.77
CA MET A 1 -12.15 4.40 -7.46
C MET A 1 -11.11 5.27 -6.78
N ILE A 2 -10.26 4.66 -5.96
CA ILE A 2 -9.22 5.41 -5.27
C ILE A 2 -8.17 5.89 -6.27
N LYS A 3 -7.76 7.15 -6.13
CA LYS A 3 -6.63 7.72 -6.86
C LYS A 3 -5.42 7.76 -5.94
N ILE A 4 -4.25 7.45 -6.48
CA ILE A 4 -3.03 7.41 -5.66
C ILE A 4 -2.73 8.79 -5.05
N GLU A 5 -3.11 9.88 -5.75
CA GLU A 5 -2.95 11.24 -5.23
C GLU A 5 -3.70 11.45 -3.91
N SER A 6 -4.84 10.78 -3.72
CA SER A 6 -5.60 10.86 -2.47
C SER A 6 -4.82 10.22 -1.32
N ILE A 7 -4.22 9.04 -1.58
CA ILE A 7 -3.39 8.37 -0.57
C ILE A 7 -2.17 9.23 -0.23
N ILE A 8 -1.49 9.77 -1.25
CA ILE A 8 -0.32 10.63 -1.08
C ILE A 8 -0.68 11.85 -0.24
N GLU A 9 -1.82 12.49 -0.53
CA GLU A 9 -2.26 13.67 0.21
C GLU A 9 -2.52 13.34 1.68
N GLY A 10 -3.13 12.20 1.96
CA GLY A 10 -3.33 11.73 3.34
C GLY A 10 -2.00 11.60 4.09
N ILE A 11 -0.99 11.06 3.42
CA ILE A 11 0.35 10.91 4.01
C ILE A 11 0.96 12.29 4.28
N LYS A 12 0.89 13.20 3.31
CA LYS A 12 1.46 14.55 3.43
C LYS A 12 0.82 15.36 4.56
N THR A 13 -0.49 15.23 4.73
CA THR A 13 -1.24 15.97 5.73
C THR A 13 -1.28 15.27 7.07
N LYS A 14 -0.60 14.13 7.21
CA LYS A 14 -0.54 13.31 8.42
C LYS A 14 -1.91 12.77 8.83
N LYS A 15 -2.81 12.61 7.87
CA LYS A 15 -4.11 11.96 8.07
C LYS A 15 -3.98 10.49 7.67
N ILE A 16 -3.14 9.78 8.39
CA ILE A 16 -2.90 8.36 8.15
C ILE A 16 -3.10 7.57 9.44
N ARG A 17 -3.47 6.31 9.25
CA ARG A 17 -3.54 5.32 10.31
C ARG A 17 -2.85 4.06 9.81
N ILE A 18 -2.14 3.38 10.71
CA ILE A 18 -1.45 2.13 10.42
C ILE A 18 -2.08 1.07 11.30
N THR A 19 -2.59 -0.02 10.69
CA THR A 19 -3.19 -1.11 11.46
C THR A 19 -2.12 -1.90 12.19
N ASP A 20 -2.53 -2.62 13.24
CA ASP A 20 -1.62 -3.52 13.96
C ASP A 20 -1.08 -4.60 13.02
N HIS A 21 -1.93 -5.11 12.12
CA HIS A 21 -1.51 -6.10 11.13
C HIS A 21 -0.41 -5.55 10.21
N ALA A 22 -0.58 -4.32 9.73
CA ALA A 22 0.46 -3.68 8.89
C ALA A 22 1.77 -3.50 9.65
N ASP A 23 1.69 -3.11 10.92
CA ASP A 23 2.88 -2.96 11.77
C ASP A 23 3.63 -4.30 11.90
N GLU A 24 2.90 -5.38 12.19
CA GLU A 24 3.48 -6.71 12.33
C GLU A 24 4.11 -7.19 11.01
N GLU A 25 3.42 -6.99 9.90
CA GLU A 25 3.91 -7.40 8.58
C GLU A 25 5.15 -6.62 8.17
N ALA A 26 5.16 -5.31 8.41
CA ALA A 26 6.32 -4.47 8.12
C ALA A 26 7.54 -4.95 8.90
N TYR A 27 7.35 -5.25 10.19
CA TYR A 27 8.43 -5.75 11.03
C TYR A 27 8.94 -7.09 10.52
N SER A 28 8.03 -8.02 10.19
CA SER A 28 8.40 -9.36 9.68
C SER A 28 9.20 -9.27 8.39
N ASP A 29 8.85 -8.37 7.50
CA ASP A 29 9.50 -8.19 6.20
C ASP A 29 10.63 -7.17 6.23
N ARG A 30 11.00 -6.69 7.42
CA ARG A 30 12.08 -5.71 7.62
C ARG A 30 11.88 -4.45 6.78
N LEU A 31 10.66 -3.93 6.79
CA LEU A 31 10.29 -2.70 6.12
C LEU A 31 10.03 -1.62 7.16
N SER A 32 10.67 -0.46 7.02
CA SER A 32 10.39 0.67 7.89
C SER A 32 9.20 1.47 7.34
N PHE A 33 8.43 2.11 8.21
CA PHE A 33 7.35 2.98 7.75
C PHE A 33 7.87 4.16 6.93
N LYS A 34 9.06 4.65 7.27
CA LYS A 34 9.69 5.73 6.52
C LYS A 34 9.88 5.35 5.05
N GLU A 35 10.43 4.15 4.79
CA GLU A 35 10.63 3.71 3.40
C GLU A 35 9.30 3.38 2.71
N ILE A 36 8.33 2.81 3.43
CA ILE A 36 7.01 2.50 2.87
C ILE A 36 6.32 3.79 2.44
N LEU A 37 6.20 4.76 3.35
CA LEU A 37 5.50 6.01 3.08
C LEU A 37 6.18 6.83 1.98
N ALA A 38 7.52 6.89 1.99
CA ALA A 38 8.27 7.60 0.97
C ALA A 38 8.09 6.98 -0.43
N SER A 39 7.96 5.65 -0.51
CA SER A 39 7.85 4.95 -1.78
C SER A 39 6.52 5.20 -2.50
N ILE A 40 5.47 5.58 -1.78
CA ILE A 40 4.14 5.77 -2.36
C ILE A 40 4.11 6.90 -3.39
N SER A 41 4.93 7.92 -3.23
CA SER A 41 4.95 9.08 -4.15
C SER A 41 5.32 8.70 -5.59
N THR A 42 6.04 7.59 -5.77
CA THR A 42 6.39 7.07 -7.11
C THR A 42 5.73 5.73 -7.38
N GLY A 43 4.74 5.38 -6.56
CA GLY A 43 4.04 4.10 -6.67
C GLY A 43 2.93 4.11 -7.72
N GLU A 44 2.34 2.95 -7.87
CA GLU A 44 1.29 2.71 -8.86
C GLU A 44 0.22 1.81 -8.25
N ILE A 45 -1.05 2.19 -8.39
CA ILE A 45 -2.15 1.30 -7.97
C ILE A 45 -2.28 0.21 -9.02
N ILE A 46 -2.14 -1.05 -8.62
CA ILE A 46 -2.23 -2.20 -9.52
C ILE A 46 -3.51 -3.01 -9.37
N GLU A 47 -4.21 -2.86 -8.24
CA GLU A 47 -5.52 -3.50 -8.02
C GLU A 47 -6.41 -2.56 -7.21
N GLN A 48 -7.71 -2.58 -7.51
CA GLN A 48 -8.73 -1.83 -6.78
C GLN A 48 -9.70 -2.82 -6.14
N TYR A 49 -10.10 -2.52 -4.91
CA TYR A 49 -11.08 -3.30 -4.16
C TYR A 49 -12.23 -2.38 -3.73
N PRO A 50 -13.11 -1.98 -4.68
CA PRO A 50 -14.12 -0.95 -4.41
C PRO A 50 -15.19 -1.38 -3.40
N ASP A 51 -15.38 -2.69 -3.24
CA ASP A 51 -16.40 -3.23 -2.33
C ASP A 51 -15.85 -3.58 -0.95
N ASP A 52 -14.59 -3.29 -0.69
CA ASP A 52 -13.98 -3.59 0.60
C ASP A 52 -14.60 -2.74 1.71
N LYS A 53 -14.65 -3.29 2.91
CA LYS A 53 -15.29 -2.67 4.07
C LYS A 53 -14.27 -2.46 5.19
N PRO A 54 -14.43 -1.42 5.98
CA PRO A 54 -15.49 -0.39 5.96
C PRO A 54 -15.32 0.66 4.87
N TYR A 55 -14.19 0.70 4.18
CA TYR A 55 -13.90 1.65 3.09
C TYR A 55 -13.30 0.93 1.91
N PRO A 56 -13.44 1.47 0.69
CA PRO A 56 -12.74 0.90 -0.46
C PRO A 56 -11.24 0.90 -0.22
N SER A 57 -10.56 -0.05 -0.82
CA SER A 57 -9.10 -0.17 -0.70
C SER A 57 -8.46 -0.42 -2.05
N CYS A 58 -7.14 -0.36 -2.07
CA CYS A 58 -6.35 -0.61 -3.28
C CYS A 58 -5.01 -1.21 -2.91
N LEU A 59 -4.40 -1.89 -3.87
CA LEU A 59 -3.05 -2.42 -3.75
C LEU A 59 -2.09 -1.53 -4.52
N ILE A 60 -1.06 -1.03 -3.85
CA ILE A 60 -0.05 -0.17 -4.44
C ILE A 60 1.25 -0.94 -4.60
N PHE A 61 1.79 -0.90 -5.82
CA PHE A 61 3.14 -1.34 -6.14
C PHE A 61 4.07 -0.14 -5.98
N SER A 62 5.17 -0.32 -5.26
CA SER A 62 6.18 0.73 -5.12
C SER A 62 7.56 0.09 -4.94
N LYS A 63 8.60 0.93 -4.96
CA LYS A 63 9.98 0.49 -4.74
C LYS A 63 10.66 1.39 -3.71
N ASN A 64 11.49 0.78 -2.87
CA ASN A 64 12.30 1.52 -1.91
C ASN A 64 13.58 2.04 -2.56
N PHE A 65 14.48 2.64 -1.75
CA PHE A 65 15.74 3.21 -2.24
C PHE A 65 16.68 2.18 -2.85
N LYS A 66 16.51 0.92 -2.48
CA LYS A 66 17.35 -0.19 -3.00
C LYS A 66 16.73 -0.85 -4.22
N ASP A 67 15.68 -0.24 -4.79
CA ASP A 67 14.94 -0.78 -5.92
C ASP A 67 14.24 -2.11 -5.60
N GLU A 68 13.96 -2.35 -4.33
CA GLU A 68 13.21 -3.53 -3.88
C GLU A 68 11.72 -3.26 -3.93
N THR A 69 10.95 -4.22 -4.44
CA THR A 69 9.50 -4.09 -4.61
C THR A 69 8.78 -4.21 -3.26
N ILE A 70 7.82 -3.30 -3.07
CA ILE A 70 6.94 -3.28 -1.90
C ILE A 70 5.50 -3.30 -2.40
N HIS A 71 4.66 -4.15 -1.81
CA HIS A 71 3.22 -4.10 -1.95
C HIS A 71 2.60 -3.55 -0.68
N SER A 72 1.68 -2.59 -0.81
CA SER A 72 0.94 -2.06 0.33
C SER A 72 -0.53 -1.91 -0.04
N VAL A 73 -1.41 -2.29 0.89
CA VAL A 73 -2.85 -2.18 0.71
C VAL A 73 -3.33 -1.02 1.57
N TRP A 74 -4.02 -0.08 0.92
CA TRP A 74 -4.49 1.15 1.54
C TRP A 74 -6.00 1.28 1.39
N ALA A 75 -6.69 1.55 2.49
CA ALA A 75 -8.07 2.01 2.45
C ALA A 75 -8.09 3.53 2.46
N TYR A 76 -9.15 4.11 1.89
CA TYR A 76 -9.31 5.55 1.88
C TYR A 76 -10.71 5.92 2.36
N ASN A 77 -10.77 6.78 3.39
CA ASN A 77 -12.01 7.32 3.90
C ASN A 77 -12.24 8.70 3.26
N HIS A 78 -13.16 8.76 2.30
CA HIS A 78 -13.47 9.99 1.57
C HIS A 78 -14.05 11.09 2.47
N ASN A 79 -14.74 10.71 3.54
CA ASN A 79 -15.39 11.68 4.43
C ASN A 79 -14.37 12.47 5.26
N THR A 80 -13.32 11.80 5.72
CA THR A 80 -12.28 12.42 6.55
C THR A 80 -10.99 12.70 5.77
N GLN A 81 -10.92 12.23 4.53
CA GLN A 81 -9.72 12.32 3.67
C GLN A 81 -8.51 11.66 4.34
N SER A 82 -8.75 10.53 4.98
CA SER A 82 -7.74 9.77 5.71
C SER A 82 -7.35 8.51 4.96
N SER A 83 -6.06 8.18 4.99
CA SER A 83 -5.51 6.96 4.40
C SER A 83 -5.18 5.96 5.50
N VAL A 84 -5.52 4.69 5.29
CA VAL A 84 -5.27 3.62 6.26
C VAL A 84 -4.41 2.55 5.61
N LEU A 85 -3.21 2.35 6.14
CA LEU A 85 -2.34 1.24 5.71
C LEU A 85 -2.85 -0.03 6.38
N ILE A 86 -3.42 -0.93 5.56
CA ILE A 86 -4.04 -2.17 6.05
C ILE A 86 -3.02 -3.28 6.18
N THR A 87 -2.18 -3.45 5.17
CA THR A 87 -1.12 -4.45 5.16
C THR A 87 0.00 -4.01 4.23
N VAL A 88 1.18 -4.57 4.43
CA VAL A 88 2.35 -4.31 3.61
C VAL A 88 3.23 -5.55 3.61
N TYR A 89 3.85 -5.84 2.48
CA TYR A 89 4.71 -7.03 2.36
C TYR A 89 5.65 -6.89 1.16
N ARG A 90 6.68 -7.73 1.14
CA ARG A 90 7.50 -7.92 -0.05
C ARG A 90 6.83 -9.00 -0.90
N PRO A 91 6.44 -8.71 -2.15
CA PRO A 91 5.73 -9.70 -2.97
C PRO A 91 6.63 -10.88 -3.31
N ASP A 92 6.05 -12.09 -3.25
CA ASP A 92 6.73 -13.32 -3.60
C ASP A 92 6.78 -13.44 -5.14
N PRO A 93 7.97 -13.51 -5.75
CA PRO A 93 8.08 -13.68 -7.21
C PRO A 93 7.40 -14.92 -7.74
N LYS A 94 7.15 -15.92 -6.89
CA LYS A 94 6.41 -17.12 -7.28
C LYS A 94 4.93 -16.85 -7.50
N GLN A 95 4.41 -15.76 -6.93
CA GLN A 95 3.00 -15.39 -7.01
C GLN A 95 2.74 -14.18 -7.91
N TRP A 96 3.77 -13.44 -8.26
CA TRP A 96 3.64 -12.19 -9.02
C TRP A 96 4.63 -12.15 -10.18
N ILE A 97 4.17 -11.64 -11.34
CA ILE A 97 5.00 -11.38 -12.51
C ILE A 97 5.46 -9.92 -12.44
N ASP A 98 6.79 -9.70 -12.36
CA ASP A 98 7.39 -8.35 -12.26
C ASP A 98 6.81 -7.53 -11.09
N GLY A 99 6.29 -8.21 -10.07
CA GLY A 99 5.69 -7.56 -8.92
C GLY A 99 4.34 -6.90 -9.18
N LYS A 100 3.78 -6.99 -10.38
CA LYS A 100 2.58 -6.23 -10.77
C LYS A 100 1.38 -7.08 -11.14
N VAL A 101 1.59 -8.27 -11.67
CA VAL A 101 0.50 -9.11 -12.17
C VAL A 101 0.52 -10.45 -11.44
N ARG A 102 -0.65 -10.85 -10.92
CA ARG A 102 -0.76 -12.14 -10.24
C ARG A 102 -0.50 -13.27 -11.23
N ARG A 103 0.33 -14.24 -10.81
CA ARG A 103 0.49 -15.46 -11.59
C ARG A 103 -0.78 -16.29 -11.45
N LYS A 104 -1.19 -16.89 -12.55
CA LYS A 104 -2.32 -17.81 -12.52
C LYS A 104 -1.88 -19.14 -11.91
N PRO A 105 -2.75 -19.80 -11.10
CA PRO A 105 -2.45 -21.12 -10.55
C PRO A 105 -2.35 -22.20 -11.62
#